data_ad1fd52cb5c8c229081e227ec618cbe7
#
_entry.id   ad1fd52cb5c8c229081e227ec618cbe7
#
_cell.length_a   1.000
_cell.length_b   1.000
_cell.length_c   1.000
_cell.angle_alpha   90.00
_cell.angle_beta   90.00
_cell.angle_gamma   90.00
#
_symmetry.space_group_name_H-M   'P 1'
#
loop_
_entity.id
_entity.type
_entity.pdbx_description
1 polymer ?
#
loop_
_entity_poly.entity_id
_entity_poly.type
_entity_poly.pdbx_seq_one_letter_code
_entity_poly.pdbx_strand_id
1 'polypeptide(L)'
;KDYIKNVASSEIYSTWPRQTIEANVLAIMSFTLNRVYTEWYRNKFYDFTITSSTAYDQKWVNGRNVFESISQVVDDIFDNYISRPNVKQPILTQYCDGKRVTCPNRLSQWGSKYLGDQNYSSIDILRYYYGQDVYINAAEQISGIPYSWPGTNLDIGSSGQKVRQLQEQLNLIGE
;
A
#
# COMPACT_ATOMS: atom_id res chain seq x y z
N LYS A 1 3.20 1.00 -10.21
CA LYS A 1 3.44 -0.37 -9.72
C LYS A 1 4.84 -0.54 -9.15
N ASP A 2 5.85 -0.01 -9.83
CA ASP A 2 7.26 -0.22 -9.46
C ASP A 2 7.58 0.27 -8.05
N TYR A 3 7.02 1.40 -7.65
CA TYR A 3 7.14 1.88 -6.28
C TYR A 3 6.65 0.84 -5.26
N ILE A 4 5.46 0.29 -5.49
CA ILE A 4 4.87 -0.69 -4.57
C ILE A 4 5.69 -1.98 -4.54
N LYS A 5 6.16 -2.44 -5.70
CA LYS A 5 7.03 -3.62 -5.78
C LYS A 5 8.33 -3.41 -5.01
N ASN A 6 8.91 -2.22 -5.13
CA ASN A 6 10.13 -1.86 -4.41
C ASN A 6 9.90 -1.85 -2.90
N VAL A 7 8.87 -1.16 -2.44
CA VAL A 7 8.54 -1.07 -1.01
C VAL A 7 8.28 -2.47 -0.46
N ALA A 8 7.43 -3.26 -1.10
CA ALA A 8 7.11 -4.61 -0.65
C ALA A 8 8.36 -5.49 -0.59
N SER A 9 9.20 -5.45 -1.62
CA SER A 9 10.45 -6.21 -1.62
C SER A 9 11.47 -5.73 -0.58
N SER A 10 11.31 -4.52 -0.07
CA SER A 10 12.15 -3.95 0.98
C SER A 10 11.62 -4.20 2.39
N GLU A 11 10.32 -4.46 2.50
CA GLU A 11 9.63 -4.57 3.79
C GLU A 11 9.41 -6.02 4.22
N ILE A 12 9.11 -6.93 3.28
CA ILE A 12 8.71 -8.30 3.61
C ILE A 12 9.53 -9.31 2.81
N TYR A 13 9.40 -10.60 3.18
CA TYR A 13 10.13 -11.69 2.55
C TYR A 13 9.32 -12.35 1.45
N SER A 14 9.97 -12.61 0.32
CA SER A 14 9.37 -13.25 -0.84
C SER A 14 8.98 -14.71 -0.60
N THR A 15 9.52 -15.32 0.45
CA THR A 15 9.27 -16.73 0.80
C THR A 15 8.07 -16.91 1.72
N TRP A 16 7.44 -15.83 2.15
CA TRP A 16 6.27 -15.91 3.02
C TRP A 16 5.05 -16.46 2.27
N PRO A 17 4.04 -16.99 2.99
CA PRO A 17 2.80 -17.44 2.34
C PRO A 17 2.17 -16.37 1.48
N ARG A 18 1.53 -16.76 0.38
CA ARG A 18 0.92 -15.80 -0.55
C ARG A 18 -0.09 -14.88 0.15
N GLN A 19 -0.94 -15.41 1.00
CA GLN A 19 -1.94 -14.61 1.73
C GLN A 19 -1.29 -13.58 2.66
N THR A 20 -0.12 -13.88 3.21
CA THR A 20 0.66 -12.93 4.00
C THR A 20 1.21 -11.82 3.11
N ILE A 21 1.77 -12.17 1.95
CA ILE A 21 2.26 -11.19 0.98
C ILE A 21 1.11 -10.29 0.52
N GLU A 22 -0.05 -10.88 0.18
CA GLU A 22 -1.24 -10.11 -0.23
C GLU A 22 -1.68 -9.12 0.85
N ALA A 23 -1.77 -9.55 2.12
CA ALA A 23 -2.16 -8.68 3.22
C ALA A 23 -1.19 -7.50 3.37
N ASN A 24 0.11 -7.78 3.32
CA ASN A 24 1.12 -6.72 3.42
C ASN A 24 1.09 -5.78 2.22
N VAL A 25 0.92 -6.30 1.02
CA VAL A 25 0.81 -5.47 -0.20
C VAL A 25 -0.43 -4.58 -0.12
N LEU A 26 -1.57 -5.12 0.32
CA LEU A 26 -2.78 -4.32 0.51
C LEU A 26 -2.58 -3.21 1.55
N ALA A 27 -1.86 -3.50 2.64
CA ALA A 27 -1.52 -2.47 3.62
C ALA A 27 -0.59 -1.40 3.03
N ILE A 28 0.42 -1.80 2.28
CA ILE A 28 1.33 -0.87 1.59
C ILE A 28 0.56 0.00 0.59
N MET A 29 -0.31 -0.60 -0.21
CA MET A 29 -1.15 0.12 -1.18
C MET A 29 -2.05 1.13 -0.50
N SER A 30 -2.76 0.71 0.54
CA SER A 30 -3.71 1.58 1.24
C SER A 30 -3.00 2.73 1.93
N PHE A 31 -1.84 2.48 2.52
CA PHE A 31 -1.00 3.53 3.10
C PHE A 31 -0.60 4.55 2.05
N THR A 32 -0.08 4.09 0.93
CA THR A 32 0.36 4.97 -0.17
C THR A 32 -0.82 5.79 -0.71
N LEU A 33 -1.94 5.13 -0.98
CA LEU A 33 -3.14 5.80 -1.50
C LEU A 33 -3.73 6.78 -0.49
N ASN A 34 -3.66 6.48 0.80
CA ASN A 34 -4.09 7.42 1.83
C ASN A 34 -3.24 8.71 1.77
N ARG A 35 -1.92 8.58 1.66
CA ARG A 35 -1.03 9.75 1.56
C ARG A 35 -1.34 10.60 0.34
N VAL A 36 -1.65 9.97 -0.79
CA VAL A 36 -2.05 10.67 -2.02
C VAL A 36 -3.42 11.31 -1.85
N TYR A 37 -4.39 10.55 -1.36
CA TYR A 37 -5.77 11.01 -1.21
C TYR A 37 -5.87 12.21 -0.28
N THR A 38 -5.17 12.16 0.85
CA THR A 38 -5.22 13.22 1.87
C THR A 38 -4.28 14.38 1.57
N GLU A 39 -3.40 14.23 0.59
CA GLU A 39 -2.33 15.19 0.31
C GLU A 39 -1.57 15.58 1.58
N TRP A 40 -1.28 14.58 2.41
CA TRP A 40 -0.82 14.76 3.80
C TRP A 40 0.34 15.75 3.94
N TYR A 41 1.40 15.57 3.14
CA TYR A 41 2.56 16.44 3.21
C TYR A 41 2.34 17.76 2.48
N ARG A 42 1.64 17.75 1.35
CA ARG A 42 1.36 18.95 0.57
C ARG A 42 0.49 19.92 1.34
N ASN A 43 -0.45 19.42 2.12
CA ASN A 43 -1.28 20.25 3.01
C ASN A 43 -0.47 20.87 4.16
N LYS A 44 0.74 20.39 4.39
CA LYS A 44 1.69 20.95 5.36
C LYS A 44 2.79 21.77 4.67
N PHE A 45 2.57 22.13 3.41
CA PHE A 45 3.48 22.91 2.59
C PHE A 45 4.80 22.23 2.22
N TYR A 46 4.86 20.89 2.32
CA TYR A 46 6.00 20.14 1.79
C TYR A 46 5.78 19.83 0.31
N ASP A 47 6.86 19.79 -0.45
CA ASP A 47 6.82 19.55 -1.89
C ASP A 47 7.05 18.09 -2.24
N PHE A 48 6.41 17.17 -1.51
CA PHE A 48 6.44 15.75 -1.79
C PHE A 48 5.17 15.08 -1.25
N THR A 49 4.88 13.87 -1.71
CA THR A 49 3.69 13.11 -1.34
C THR A 49 3.95 12.09 -0.24
N ILE A 50 5.13 11.47 -0.24
CA ILE A 50 5.49 10.40 0.68
C ILE A 50 7.01 10.39 0.88
N THR A 51 7.47 9.93 2.04
CA THR A 51 8.91 9.82 2.31
C THR A 51 9.37 8.37 2.21
N SER A 52 10.67 8.18 2.07
CA SER A 52 11.30 6.85 2.15
C SER A 52 11.71 6.49 3.59
N SER A 53 11.38 7.33 4.56
CA SER A 53 11.73 7.12 5.95
C SER A 53 10.73 6.17 6.63
N THR A 54 11.24 5.08 7.19
CA THR A 54 10.41 4.12 7.95
C THR A 54 9.87 4.70 9.25
N ALA A 55 10.41 5.82 9.71
CA ALA A 55 9.90 6.52 10.88
C ALA A 55 8.55 7.19 10.61
N TYR A 56 8.30 7.56 9.37
CA TYR A 56 7.10 8.30 8.98
C TYR A 56 6.24 7.57 7.97
N ASP A 57 6.85 6.89 7.01
CA ASP A 57 6.13 6.27 5.90
C ASP A 57 6.64 4.86 5.58
N GLN A 58 7.27 4.65 4.44
CA GLN A 58 7.57 3.34 3.89
C GLN A 58 9.03 3.23 3.48
N LYS A 59 9.56 2.02 3.57
CA LYS A 59 10.94 1.75 3.16
C LYS A 59 11.00 1.57 1.65
N TRP A 60 11.58 2.56 0.98
CA TRP A 60 11.92 2.48 -0.43
C TRP A 60 13.45 2.50 -0.57
N VAL A 61 13.98 1.63 -1.42
CA VAL A 61 15.43 1.49 -1.62
C VAL A 61 15.75 1.60 -3.09
N ASN A 62 16.60 2.55 -3.45
CA ASN A 62 17.02 2.73 -4.84
C ASN A 62 17.72 1.47 -5.36
N GLY A 63 17.35 1.02 -6.56
CA GLY A 63 17.95 -0.15 -7.19
C GLY A 63 17.59 -1.48 -6.54
N ARG A 64 16.54 -1.51 -5.69
CA ARG A 64 16.11 -2.73 -5.02
C ARG A 64 15.73 -3.82 -6.02
N ASN A 65 16.28 -5.02 -5.81
CA ASN A 65 15.85 -6.22 -6.52
C ASN A 65 14.38 -6.52 -6.14
N VAL A 66 13.54 -6.67 -7.15
CA VAL A 66 12.13 -7.00 -6.96
C VAL A 66 11.98 -8.51 -7.11
N PHE A 67 11.40 -9.14 -6.08
CA PHE A 67 11.19 -10.59 -6.07
C PHE A 67 9.94 -10.95 -6.87
N GLU A 68 10.05 -12.04 -7.64
CA GLU A 68 8.98 -12.48 -8.55
C GLU A 68 7.65 -12.74 -7.84
N SER A 69 7.67 -13.45 -6.72
CA SER A 69 6.46 -13.75 -5.97
C SER A 69 5.75 -12.50 -5.48
N ILE A 70 6.50 -11.49 -5.04
CA ILE A 70 5.97 -10.21 -4.62
C ILE A 70 5.45 -9.43 -5.83
N SER A 71 6.21 -9.43 -6.92
CA SER A 71 5.83 -8.75 -8.16
C SER A 71 4.49 -9.26 -8.70
N GLN A 72 4.29 -10.57 -8.68
CA GLN A 72 3.03 -11.19 -9.13
C GLN A 72 1.86 -10.76 -8.26
N VAL A 73 2.03 -10.77 -6.93
CA VAL A 73 0.96 -10.33 -6.03
C VAL A 73 0.61 -8.86 -6.30
N VAL A 74 1.61 -8.00 -6.44
CA VAL A 74 1.35 -6.59 -6.74
C VAL A 74 0.60 -6.43 -8.06
N ASP A 75 0.98 -7.18 -9.10
CA ASP A 75 0.28 -7.12 -10.38
C ASP A 75 -1.17 -7.58 -10.27
N ASP A 76 -1.43 -8.62 -9.46
CA ASP A 76 -2.76 -9.19 -9.31
C ASP A 76 -3.74 -8.31 -8.54
N ILE A 77 -3.24 -7.55 -7.58
CA ILE A 77 -4.10 -6.78 -6.67
C ILE A 77 -3.81 -5.27 -6.69
N PHE A 78 -3.14 -4.77 -7.70
CA PHE A 78 -2.61 -3.40 -7.72
C PHE A 78 -3.66 -2.31 -7.55
N ASP A 79 -4.86 -2.51 -8.04
CA ASP A 79 -5.96 -1.56 -7.94
C ASP A 79 -6.79 -1.72 -6.66
N ASN A 80 -6.43 -2.65 -5.81
CA ASN A 80 -7.16 -2.91 -4.57
C ASN A 80 -6.53 -2.15 -3.38
N TYR A 81 -7.39 -1.77 -2.46
CA TYR A 81 -7.00 -1.13 -1.20
C TYR A 81 -8.03 -1.48 -0.14
N ILE A 82 -7.75 -1.16 1.12
CA ILE A 82 -8.70 -1.42 2.19
C ILE A 82 -9.33 -0.13 2.71
N SER A 83 -10.60 -0.23 3.04
CA SER A 83 -11.40 0.88 3.55
C SER A 83 -12.39 0.39 4.61
N ARG A 84 -13.08 1.35 5.25
CA ARG A 84 -14.14 1.05 6.21
C ARG A 84 -15.50 1.23 5.56
N PRO A 85 -16.57 0.63 6.13
CA PRO A 85 -17.93 0.78 5.59
C PRO A 85 -18.31 2.25 5.45
N ASN A 86 -18.95 2.57 4.33
CA ASN A 86 -19.43 3.92 4.02
C ASN A 86 -18.33 4.99 3.89
N VAL A 87 -17.07 4.59 3.90
CA VAL A 87 -15.93 5.49 3.73
C VAL A 87 -15.07 4.96 2.60
N LYS A 88 -15.01 5.68 1.50
CA LYS A 88 -14.21 5.26 0.34
C LYS A 88 -12.74 5.64 0.47
N GLN A 89 -12.40 6.47 1.43
CA GLN A 89 -11.00 6.84 1.66
C GLN A 89 -10.18 5.61 2.07
N PRO A 90 -9.03 5.40 1.46
CA PRO A 90 -8.11 4.34 1.90
C PRO A 90 -7.67 4.55 3.34
N ILE A 91 -7.61 3.46 4.10
CA ILE A 91 -7.15 3.51 5.49
C ILE A 91 -5.66 3.83 5.52
N LEU A 92 -5.23 4.63 6.49
CA LEU A 92 -3.81 4.79 6.78
C LEU A 92 -3.31 3.53 7.51
N THR A 93 -2.93 2.55 6.74
CA THR A 93 -2.57 1.21 7.23
C THR A 93 -1.12 1.16 7.70
N GLN A 94 -0.89 1.67 8.88
CA GLN A 94 0.43 1.63 9.49
C GLN A 94 0.83 0.19 9.81
N TYR A 95 2.12 -0.09 9.73
CA TYR A 95 2.70 -1.40 9.99
C TYR A 95 4.11 -1.28 10.57
N CYS A 96 4.60 -2.34 11.18
CA CYS A 96 5.98 -2.46 11.65
C CYS A 96 6.44 -3.91 11.53
N ASP A 97 7.72 -4.19 11.80
CA ASP A 97 8.22 -5.55 11.67
C ASP A 97 7.60 -6.51 12.70
N GLY A 98 7.31 -6.05 13.90
CA GLY A 98 6.73 -6.87 14.96
C GLY A 98 7.73 -7.83 15.62
N LYS A 99 9.00 -7.69 15.30
CA LYS A 99 10.08 -8.52 15.86
C LYS A 99 11.08 -7.69 16.65
N ARG A 100 11.51 -6.58 16.08
CA ARG A 100 12.43 -5.64 16.74
C ARG A 100 11.69 -4.58 17.56
N VAL A 101 10.48 -4.24 17.13
CA VAL A 101 9.64 -3.25 17.79
C VAL A 101 8.24 -3.80 17.98
N THR A 102 7.57 -3.35 19.02
CA THR A 102 6.16 -3.66 19.27
C THR A 102 5.28 -2.86 18.30
N CYS A 103 4.20 -3.47 17.84
CA CYS A 103 3.30 -2.88 16.86
C CYS A 103 1.91 -2.60 17.45
N PRO A 104 1.74 -1.67 18.39
CA PRO A 104 0.40 -1.39 18.91
C PRO A 104 -0.45 -0.73 17.81
N ASN A 105 -1.67 -1.22 17.64
CA ASN A 105 -2.67 -0.67 16.70
C ASN A 105 -2.20 -0.60 15.23
N ARG A 106 -1.30 -1.50 14.82
CA ARG A 106 -0.82 -1.57 13.44
C ARG A 106 -0.46 -3.01 13.09
N LEU A 107 -0.35 -3.30 11.80
CA LEU A 107 -0.01 -4.63 11.33
C LEU A 107 1.42 -4.98 11.75
N SER A 108 1.57 -6.15 12.37
CA SER A 108 2.86 -6.77 12.58
C SER A 108 3.22 -7.62 11.37
N GLN A 109 4.31 -7.31 10.68
CA GLN A 109 4.72 -8.06 9.49
C GLN A 109 5.02 -9.52 9.83
N TRP A 110 5.79 -9.78 10.86
CA TRP A 110 6.05 -11.15 11.32
C TRP A 110 4.81 -11.82 11.89
N GLY A 111 3.94 -11.08 12.58
CA GLY A 111 2.65 -11.58 13.03
C GLY A 111 1.76 -11.99 11.86
N SER A 112 1.76 -11.24 10.78
CA SER A 112 1.00 -11.60 9.58
C SER A 112 1.54 -12.88 8.94
N LYS A 113 2.84 -13.11 8.99
CA LYS A 113 3.45 -14.38 8.55
C LYS A 113 2.96 -15.55 9.40
N TYR A 114 2.93 -15.38 10.72
CA TYR A 114 2.42 -16.40 11.62
C TYR A 114 0.95 -16.76 11.32
N LEU A 115 0.11 -15.73 11.12
CA LEU A 115 -1.31 -15.95 10.78
C LEU A 115 -1.45 -16.63 9.40
N GLY A 116 -0.63 -16.23 8.43
CA GLY A 116 -0.62 -16.85 7.11
C GLY A 116 -0.21 -18.32 7.17
N ASP A 117 0.75 -18.67 8.00
CA ASP A 117 1.15 -20.06 8.24
C ASP A 117 0.01 -20.90 8.81
N GLN A 118 -0.96 -20.26 9.47
CA GLN A 118 -2.16 -20.90 10.00
C GLN A 118 -3.35 -20.83 9.05
N ASN A 119 -3.11 -20.54 7.78
CA ASN A 119 -4.10 -20.50 6.72
C ASN A 119 -5.13 -19.36 6.84
N TYR A 120 -4.80 -18.27 7.54
CA TYR A 120 -5.63 -17.06 7.49
C TYR A 120 -5.60 -16.50 6.08
N SER A 121 -6.77 -16.08 5.58
CA SER A 121 -6.83 -15.35 4.32
C SER A 121 -6.24 -13.95 4.47
N SER A 122 -5.92 -13.31 3.36
CA SER A 122 -5.38 -11.94 3.39
C SER A 122 -6.32 -10.98 4.10
N ILE A 123 -7.63 -11.06 3.84
CA ILE A 123 -8.60 -10.18 4.50
C ILE A 123 -8.73 -10.48 6.00
N ASP A 124 -8.63 -11.74 6.40
CA ASP A 124 -8.69 -12.10 7.82
C ASP A 124 -7.46 -11.60 8.57
N ILE A 125 -6.29 -11.64 7.95
CA ILE A 125 -5.07 -11.05 8.51
C ILE A 125 -5.26 -9.54 8.70
N LEU A 126 -5.78 -8.86 7.70
CA LEU A 126 -6.01 -7.41 7.77
C LEU A 126 -7.05 -7.06 8.84
N ARG A 127 -8.11 -7.84 8.96
CA ARG A 127 -9.13 -7.65 9.99
C ARG A 127 -8.59 -7.89 11.39
N TYR A 128 -7.67 -8.80 11.53
CA TYR A 128 -7.02 -9.07 12.83
C TYR A 128 -6.33 -7.80 13.37
N TYR A 129 -5.68 -7.03 12.49
CA TYR A 129 -4.90 -5.86 12.89
C TYR A 129 -5.67 -4.54 12.81
N TYR A 130 -6.59 -4.41 11.87
CA TYR A 130 -7.24 -3.14 11.58
C TYR A 130 -8.73 -3.11 11.93
N GLY A 131 -9.31 -4.24 12.32
CA GLY A 131 -10.71 -4.33 12.75
C GLY A 131 -11.57 -5.15 11.79
N GLN A 132 -12.64 -5.71 12.34
CA GLN A 132 -13.51 -6.65 11.60
C GLN A 132 -14.35 -5.97 10.51
N ASP A 133 -14.46 -4.66 10.54
CA ASP A 133 -15.22 -3.89 9.57
C ASP A 133 -14.43 -3.52 8.31
N VAL A 134 -13.15 -3.89 8.24
CA VAL A 134 -12.30 -3.63 7.07
C VAL A 134 -12.75 -4.51 5.90
N TYR A 135 -12.79 -3.93 4.71
CA TYR A 135 -13.06 -4.66 3.48
C TYR A 135 -12.18 -4.17 2.34
N ILE A 136 -12.05 -5.01 1.30
CA ILE A 136 -11.26 -4.69 0.11
C ILE A 136 -12.14 -3.93 -0.87
N ASN A 137 -11.62 -2.83 -1.39
CA ASN A 137 -12.27 -1.97 -2.37
C ASN A 137 -11.37 -1.85 -3.60
N ALA A 138 -11.93 -1.42 -4.72
CA ALA A 138 -11.17 -1.19 -5.95
C ALA A 138 -11.03 0.32 -6.20
N ALA A 139 -9.89 0.71 -6.74
CA ALA A 139 -9.55 2.13 -6.88
C ALA A 139 -10.51 2.90 -7.79
N GLU A 140 -11.05 2.27 -8.82
CA GLU A 140 -12.02 2.91 -9.70
C GLU A 140 -13.31 3.30 -9.00
N GLN A 141 -13.54 2.78 -7.81
CA GLN A 141 -14.71 3.12 -6.99
C GLN A 141 -14.47 4.28 -6.05
N ILE A 142 -13.27 4.82 -6.00
CA ILE A 142 -12.92 5.92 -5.09
C ILE A 142 -13.38 7.24 -5.70
N SER A 143 -14.39 7.85 -5.09
CA SER A 143 -14.81 9.20 -5.48
C SER A 143 -13.71 10.20 -5.18
N GLY A 144 -13.36 11.03 -6.13
CA GLY A 144 -12.30 12.02 -5.97
C GLY A 144 -10.91 11.51 -6.28
N ILE A 145 -10.76 10.19 -6.39
CA ILE A 145 -9.53 9.60 -6.90
C ILE A 145 -9.69 9.04 -8.33
N PRO A 146 -10.83 9.06 -8.99
CA PRO A 146 -10.87 8.57 -10.37
C PRO A 146 -9.87 9.31 -11.25
N TYR A 147 -9.60 10.52 -10.92
CA TYR A 147 -8.56 11.28 -11.59
C TYR A 147 -7.15 10.98 -11.11
N SER A 148 -7.02 10.31 -9.96
CA SER A 148 -5.73 9.91 -9.42
C SER A 148 -5.38 8.49 -9.81
N TRP A 149 -6.37 7.71 -10.22
CA TRP A 149 -6.21 6.28 -10.47
C TRP A 149 -7.18 5.79 -11.53
N PRO A 150 -6.92 6.02 -12.80
CA PRO A 150 -7.87 5.67 -13.87
C PRO A 150 -7.99 4.18 -14.09
N GLY A 151 -7.20 3.37 -13.44
CA GLY A 151 -7.22 1.93 -13.63
C GLY A 151 -6.62 1.46 -14.93
N THR A 152 -6.35 2.31 -15.86
CA THR A 152 -5.85 1.92 -17.17
C THR A 152 -4.49 2.49 -17.45
N ASN A 153 -4.38 3.74 -17.71
CA ASN A 153 -3.14 4.31 -18.15
C ASN A 153 -2.86 5.62 -17.45
N LEU A 154 -1.95 5.59 -16.52
CA LEU A 154 -1.57 6.76 -15.76
C LEU A 154 -0.73 7.76 -16.55
N ASP A 155 -0.19 7.32 -17.68
CA ASP A 155 0.74 8.14 -18.46
C ASP A 155 0.07 9.03 -19.45
N ILE A 156 -1.03 8.58 -19.94
CA ILE A 156 -1.62 9.20 -21.08
C ILE A 156 -2.69 10.14 -20.64
N GLY A 157 -2.38 11.28 -20.25
CA GLY A 157 -3.31 12.36 -20.20
C GLY A 157 -4.78 11.99 -20.27
N SER A 158 -5.06 10.77 -19.95
CA SER A 158 -6.42 10.40 -19.75
C SER A 158 -6.89 11.27 -18.65
N SER A 159 -7.91 11.73 -18.75
CA SER A 159 -8.84 12.25 -17.84
C SER A 159 -8.37 12.56 -16.43
N GLY A 160 -7.47 13.28 -16.20
CA GLY A 160 -7.33 13.76 -14.85
C GLY A 160 -5.93 14.04 -14.42
N GLN A 161 -5.76 15.24 -14.05
CA GLN A 161 -4.49 15.71 -13.51
C GLN A 161 -4.05 14.91 -12.30
N LYS A 162 -4.97 14.45 -11.46
CA LYS A 162 -4.62 13.69 -10.26
C LYS A 162 -4.06 12.31 -10.58
N VAL A 163 -4.49 11.72 -11.66
CA VAL A 163 -3.95 10.45 -12.12
C VAL A 163 -2.50 10.61 -12.55
N ARG A 164 -2.22 11.62 -13.33
CA ARG A 164 -0.85 11.97 -13.71
C ARG A 164 -0.02 12.29 -12.48
N GLN A 165 -0.59 13.07 -11.57
CA GLN A 165 0.06 13.46 -10.35
C GLN A 165 0.49 12.23 -9.54
N LEU A 166 -0.37 11.22 -9.41
CA LEU A 166 -0.02 9.98 -8.73
C LEU A 166 1.16 9.30 -9.42
N GLN A 167 1.10 9.14 -10.72
CA GLN A 167 2.16 8.50 -11.51
C GLN A 167 3.49 9.26 -11.36
N GLU A 168 3.45 10.55 -11.55
CA GLU A 168 4.64 11.41 -11.47
C GLU A 168 5.26 11.39 -10.07
N GLN A 169 4.44 11.46 -9.03
CA GLN A 169 4.92 11.46 -7.65
C GLN A 169 5.51 10.11 -7.26
N LEU A 170 4.90 9.03 -7.66
CA LEU A 170 5.44 7.69 -7.41
C LEU A 170 6.75 7.48 -8.17
N ASN A 171 6.86 8.01 -9.37
CA ASN A 171 8.10 7.94 -10.14
C ASN A 171 9.22 8.76 -9.48
N LEU A 172 8.92 9.97 -9.04
CA LEU A 172 9.88 10.83 -8.35
C LEU A 172 10.42 10.20 -7.08
N ILE A 173 9.57 9.50 -6.34
CA ILE A 173 9.99 8.76 -5.16
C ILE A 173 10.79 7.53 -5.55
N GLY A 174 10.47 6.93 -6.69
CA GLY A 174 11.11 5.74 -7.20
C GLY A 174 12.47 5.99 -7.86
N GLU A 175 12.78 7.22 -8.17
CA GLU A 175 14.08 7.61 -8.72
C GLU A 175 15.05 7.99 -7.60
#